data_b3919766236c0cb1b45b94681655a3f4
#
_entry.id   b3919766236c0cb1b45b94681655a3f4
#
_cell.length_a   1.000
_cell.length_b   1.000
_cell.length_c   1.000
_cell.angle_alpha   90.00
_cell.angle_beta   90.00
_cell.angle_gamma   90.00
#
_symmetry.space_group_name_H-M   'P 1'
#
loop_
_entity.id
_entity.type
_entity.pdbx_description
1 polymer ?
#
loop_
_entity_poly.entity_id
_entity_poly.type
_entity_poly.pdbx_seq_one_letter_code
_entity_poly.pdbx_strand_id
1 'polypeptide(L)'
;CESFGAHTIVLSEGSAPMNADALKSSAGALLNMPICRVRSLPITLTSLEMSGCKIVGISEKATGTLADCDLRGPLALIMGSEENGISPALWKACNATAKIPTSGETASLNVSVALGIALYEVSMQRRA
;
A
#
# COMPACT_ATOMS: atom_id res chain seq x y z
N CYS A 1 7.19 -4.38 -4.27
CA CYS A 1 6.86 -3.14 -5.01
C CYS A 1 7.62 -3.04 -6.32
N GLU A 2 8.94 -3.15 -6.27
CA GLU A 2 9.78 -2.99 -7.47
C GLU A 2 9.39 -3.99 -8.56
N SER A 3 9.21 -5.26 -8.22
CA SER A 3 8.86 -6.32 -9.17
C SER A 3 7.54 -6.09 -9.91
N PHE A 4 6.64 -5.31 -9.36
CA PHE A 4 5.35 -5.00 -9.96
C PHE A 4 5.29 -3.58 -10.53
N GLY A 5 6.42 -2.89 -10.63
CA GLY A 5 6.49 -1.60 -11.29
C GLY A 5 5.94 -0.43 -10.48
N ALA A 6 5.86 -0.53 -9.16
CA ALA A 6 5.52 0.61 -8.34
C ALA A 6 6.59 1.71 -8.50
N HIS A 7 6.18 2.96 -8.53
CA HIS A 7 7.08 4.07 -8.80
C HIS A 7 7.90 4.49 -7.59
N THR A 8 7.31 4.42 -6.42
CA THR A 8 7.98 4.84 -5.18
C THR A 8 7.26 4.27 -3.96
N ILE A 9 7.96 4.24 -2.85
CA ILE A 9 7.40 3.93 -1.54
C ILE A 9 7.43 5.21 -0.72
N VAL A 10 6.32 5.56 -0.09
CA VAL A 10 6.22 6.74 0.76
C VAL A 10 6.09 6.30 2.21
N LEU A 11 6.96 6.80 3.06
CA LEU A 11 6.98 6.50 4.49
C LEU A 11 6.87 7.80 5.29
N SER A 12 6.20 7.73 6.44
CA SER A 12 6.22 8.86 7.37
C SER A 12 7.58 8.95 8.07
N GLU A 13 7.95 10.16 8.49
CA GLU A 13 9.09 10.33 9.37
C GLU A 13 8.82 9.56 10.67
N GLY A 14 9.85 8.90 11.21
CA GLY A 14 9.70 8.03 12.36
C GLY A 14 9.45 6.57 12.03
N SER A 15 9.22 6.22 10.77
CA SER A 15 9.18 4.83 10.33
C SER A 15 10.56 4.19 10.48
N ALA A 16 10.60 2.85 10.49
CA ALA A 16 11.85 2.12 10.61
C ALA A 16 12.86 2.57 9.54
N PRO A 17 14.12 2.77 9.91
CA PRO A 17 15.14 3.17 8.93
C PRO A 17 15.43 2.05 7.93
N MET A 18 15.84 2.44 6.72
CA MET A 18 16.37 1.50 5.75
C MET A 18 17.76 1.07 6.21
N ASN A 19 17.95 -0.21 6.46
CA ASN A 19 19.21 -0.76 6.94
C ASN A 19 19.66 -1.95 6.08
N ALA A 20 20.81 -2.52 6.43
CA ALA A 20 21.38 -3.63 5.69
C ALA A 20 20.45 -4.85 5.65
N ASP A 21 19.69 -5.09 6.72
CA ASP A 21 18.75 -6.20 6.77
C ASP A 21 17.59 -6.00 5.79
N ALA A 22 17.09 -4.77 5.69
CA ALA A 22 16.04 -4.45 4.72
C ALA A 22 16.53 -4.62 3.28
N LEU A 23 17.75 -4.19 2.98
CA LEU A 23 18.36 -4.40 1.67
C LEU A 23 18.52 -5.87 1.35
N LYS A 24 18.99 -6.66 2.31
CA LYS A 24 19.17 -8.10 2.15
C LYS A 24 17.84 -8.81 1.94
N SER A 25 16.82 -8.45 2.73
CA SER A 25 15.49 -9.05 2.62
C SER A 25 14.82 -8.73 1.28
N SER A 26 15.11 -7.57 0.70
CA SER A 26 14.55 -7.16 -0.59
C SER A 26 15.31 -7.72 -1.79
N ALA A 27 16.40 -8.47 -1.56
CA ALA A 27 17.29 -8.96 -2.61
C ALA A 27 17.84 -7.83 -3.48
N GLY A 28 18.11 -6.67 -2.87
CA GLY A 28 18.66 -5.51 -3.56
C GLY A 28 17.65 -4.62 -4.25
N ALA A 29 16.36 -4.98 -4.25
CA ALA A 29 15.33 -4.17 -4.92
C ALA A 29 15.24 -2.75 -4.37
N LEU A 30 15.54 -2.54 -3.08
CA LEU A 30 15.55 -1.20 -2.47
C LEU A 30 16.54 -0.24 -3.13
N LEU A 31 17.61 -0.76 -3.73
CA LEU A 31 18.59 0.07 -4.42
C LEU A 31 18.03 0.70 -5.68
N ASN A 32 16.97 0.12 -6.25
CA ASN A 32 16.36 0.56 -7.49
C ASN A 32 15.00 1.24 -7.28
N MET A 33 14.55 1.33 -6.03
CA MET A 33 13.23 1.88 -5.71
C MET A 33 13.38 3.20 -4.94
N PRO A 34 12.91 4.32 -5.49
CA PRO A 34 12.90 5.57 -4.74
C PRO A 34 12.03 5.45 -3.49
N ILE A 35 12.52 5.95 -2.39
CA ILE A 35 11.79 5.97 -1.12
C ILE A 35 11.70 7.41 -0.65
N CYS A 36 10.49 7.89 -0.44
CA CYS A 36 10.23 9.24 0.03
C CYS A 36 9.78 9.21 1.48
N ARG A 37 10.45 9.97 2.34
CA ARG A 37 10.00 10.19 3.72
C ARG A 37 9.31 11.52 3.81
N VAL A 38 8.11 11.53 4.37
CA VAL A 38 7.28 12.73 4.47
C VAL A 38 6.90 12.97 5.93
N ARG A 39 6.66 14.23 6.27
CA ARG A 39 6.26 14.61 7.64
C ARG A 39 4.81 14.24 7.93
N SER A 40 3.94 14.38 6.93
CA SER A 40 2.52 14.12 7.09
C SER A 40 1.99 13.31 5.94
N LEU A 41 1.59 12.06 6.21
CA LEU A 41 0.93 11.23 5.20
C LEU A 41 -0.42 11.79 4.77
N PRO A 42 -1.28 12.31 5.68
CA PRO A 42 -2.54 12.91 5.24
C PRO A 42 -2.36 14.07 4.26
N ILE A 43 -1.39 14.94 4.48
CA ILE A 43 -1.11 16.04 3.56
C ILE A 43 -0.60 15.51 2.22
N THR A 44 0.29 14.52 2.25
CA THR A 44 0.81 13.91 1.03
C THR A 44 -0.30 13.25 0.23
N LEU A 45 -1.22 12.55 0.88
CA LEU A 45 -2.35 11.92 0.21
C LEU A 45 -3.28 12.94 -0.43
N THR A 46 -3.52 14.07 0.26
CA THR A 46 -4.31 15.15 -0.32
C THR A 46 -3.66 15.66 -1.60
N SER A 47 -2.36 15.86 -1.61
CA SER A 47 -1.62 16.30 -2.80
C SER A 47 -1.72 15.28 -3.94
N LEU A 48 -1.60 13.99 -3.63
CA LEU A 48 -1.72 12.93 -4.63
C LEU A 48 -3.13 12.88 -5.22
N GLU A 49 -4.15 13.01 -4.38
CA GLU A 49 -5.54 13.02 -4.83
C GLU A 49 -5.81 14.23 -5.76
N MET A 50 -5.31 15.40 -5.40
CA MET A 50 -5.45 16.59 -6.23
C MET A 50 -4.73 16.44 -7.57
N SER A 51 -3.71 15.60 -7.64
CA SER A 51 -2.98 15.30 -8.86
C SER A 51 -3.63 14.18 -9.70
N GLY A 52 -4.74 13.64 -9.24
CA GLY A 52 -5.50 12.62 -9.97
C GLY A 52 -5.28 11.19 -9.51
N CYS A 53 -4.57 10.96 -8.41
CA CYS A 53 -4.41 9.62 -7.86
C CYS A 53 -5.64 9.19 -7.07
N LYS A 54 -6.04 7.95 -7.27
CA LYS A 54 -7.04 7.29 -6.43
C LYS A 54 -6.32 6.72 -5.22
N ILE A 55 -6.87 6.96 -4.03
CA ILE A 55 -6.29 6.48 -2.77
C ILE A 55 -7.09 5.27 -2.31
N VAL A 56 -6.43 4.11 -2.22
CA VAL A 56 -7.09 2.86 -1.82
C VAL A 56 -6.38 2.29 -0.60
N GLY A 57 -7.15 2.10 0.47
CA GLY A 57 -6.65 1.48 1.70
C GLY A 57 -6.90 -0.03 1.68
N ILE A 58 -5.88 -0.80 1.98
CA ILE A 58 -5.98 -2.27 2.07
C ILE A 58 -6.08 -2.66 3.53
N SER A 59 -7.22 -3.22 3.92
CA SER A 59 -7.49 -3.56 5.30
C SER A 59 -8.53 -4.68 5.38
N GLU A 60 -8.36 -5.59 6.32
CA GLU A 60 -9.34 -6.64 6.60
C GLU A 60 -10.67 -6.08 7.13
N LYS A 61 -10.68 -4.83 7.57
CA LYS A 61 -11.89 -4.15 8.05
C LYS A 61 -12.75 -3.57 6.93
N ALA A 62 -12.25 -3.57 5.70
CA ALA A 62 -13.02 -3.07 4.57
C ALA A 62 -14.19 -4.01 4.26
N THR A 63 -15.27 -3.46 3.69
CA THR A 63 -16.45 -4.24 3.32
C THR A 63 -16.33 -4.83 1.91
N GLY A 64 -15.67 -4.13 0.99
CA GLY A 64 -15.46 -4.60 -0.37
C GLY A 64 -14.19 -5.40 -0.53
N THR A 65 -14.13 -6.22 -1.57
CA THR A 65 -12.94 -7.02 -1.86
C THR A 65 -12.02 -6.29 -2.85
N LEU A 66 -10.76 -6.70 -2.85
CA LEU A 66 -9.77 -6.12 -3.73
C LEU A 66 -10.15 -6.28 -5.21
N ALA A 67 -10.70 -7.44 -5.57
CA ALA A 67 -11.09 -7.72 -6.94
C ALA A 67 -12.24 -6.82 -7.43
N ASP A 68 -13.09 -6.36 -6.53
CA ASP A 68 -14.22 -5.49 -6.86
C ASP A 68 -13.83 -4.01 -6.94
N CYS A 69 -12.63 -3.67 -6.54
CA CYS A 69 -12.13 -2.30 -6.56
C CYS A 69 -11.44 -2.00 -7.89
N ASP A 70 -11.73 -0.85 -8.50
CA ASP A 70 -11.04 -0.43 -9.73
C ASP A 70 -9.66 0.10 -9.37
N LEU A 71 -8.63 -0.63 -9.74
CA LEU A 71 -7.23 -0.33 -9.44
C LEU A 71 -6.47 0.18 -10.67
N ARG A 72 -7.16 0.53 -11.74
CA ARG A 72 -6.53 1.07 -12.94
C ARG A 72 -6.30 2.57 -12.78
N GLY A 73 -5.37 3.09 -13.59
CA GLY A 73 -5.02 4.51 -13.55
C GLY A 73 -4.05 4.86 -12.42
N PRO A 74 -3.79 6.17 -12.22
CA PRO A 74 -2.91 6.61 -11.14
C PRO A 74 -3.45 6.19 -9.78
N LEU A 75 -2.61 5.56 -8.96
CA LEU A 75 -3.06 4.85 -7.77
C LEU A 75 -2.05 4.96 -6.65
N ALA A 76 -2.53 5.18 -5.44
CA ALA A 76 -1.75 5.07 -4.21
C ALA A 76 -2.42 4.03 -3.32
N LEU A 77 -1.67 3.02 -2.91
CA LEU A 77 -2.13 2.01 -1.96
C LEU A 77 -1.65 2.35 -0.56
N ILE A 78 -2.55 2.33 0.40
CA ILE A 78 -2.22 2.52 1.80
C ILE A 78 -2.22 1.17 2.50
N MET A 79 -1.10 0.87 3.17
CA MET A 79 -0.98 -0.32 4.00
C MET A 79 -0.90 0.11 5.46
N GLY A 80 -1.64 -0.56 6.31
CA GLY A 80 -1.60 -0.28 7.74
C GLY A 80 -0.43 -0.96 8.43
N SER A 81 -0.17 -0.55 9.68
CA SER A 81 0.80 -1.24 10.52
C SER A 81 0.24 -2.60 10.96
N GLU A 82 1.13 -3.53 11.30
CA GLU A 82 0.71 -4.86 11.75
C GLU A 82 -0.05 -4.81 13.07
N GLU A 83 0.28 -3.84 13.93
CA GLU A 83 -0.35 -3.73 15.25
C GLU A 83 -1.69 -2.99 15.22
N ASN A 84 -1.76 -1.89 14.48
CA ASN A 84 -2.89 -0.95 14.57
C ASN A 84 -3.67 -0.78 13.28
N GLY A 85 -3.21 -1.39 12.18
CA GLY A 85 -3.84 -1.20 10.89
C GLY A 85 -3.70 0.22 10.36
N ILE A 86 -4.65 0.66 9.56
CA ILE A 86 -4.68 2.01 9.00
C ILE A 86 -5.23 2.97 10.06
N SER A 87 -4.52 4.08 10.31
CA SER A 87 -4.99 5.07 11.29
C SER A 87 -6.29 5.73 10.83
N PRO A 88 -7.10 6.27 11.78
CA PRO A 88 -8.35 6.94 11.40
C PRO A 88 -8.16 8.08 10.40
N ALA A 89 -7.08 8.87 10.54
CA ALA A 89 -6.81 9.96 9.63
C ALA A 89 -6.54 9.46 8.20
N LEU A 90 -5.77 8.38 8.05
CA LEU A 90 -5.50 7.79 6.75
C LEU A 90 -6.72 7.08 6.17
N TRP A 91 -7.50 6.44 7.05
CA TRP A 91 -8.75 5.79 6.62
C TRP A 91 -9.69 6.80 5.96
N LYS A 92 -9.82 7.97 6.58
CA LYS A 92 -10.67 9.05 6.03
C LYS A 92 -10.14 9.61 4.71
N ALA A 93 -8.83 9.53 4.49
CA ALA A 93 -8.22 10.00 3.25
C ALA A 93 -8.43 9.04 2.07
N CYS A 94 -8.87 7.81 2.32
CA CYS A 94 -9.08 6.83 1.26
C CYS A 94 -10.31 7.18 0.41
N ASN A 95 -10.17 7.08 -0.90
CA ASN A 95 -11.30 7.14 -1.83
C ASN A 95 -12.07 5.83 -1.80
N ALA A 96 -11.38 4.72 -1.55
CA ALA A 96 -11.96 3.40 -1.43
C ALA A 96 -11.12 2.57 -0.47
N THR A 97 -11.73 1.54 0.10
CA THR A 97 -11.03 0.56 0.92
C THR A 97 -11.36 -0.82 0.39
N ALA A 98 -10.43 -1.74 0.52
CA ALA A 98 -10.61 -3.09 0.02
C ALA A 98 -9.92 -4.09 0.93
N LYS A 99 -10.47 -5.28 1.00
CA LYS A 99 -9.86 -6.38 1.76
C LYS A 99 -9.40 -7.48 0.80
N ILE A 100 -8.42 -8.23 1.25
CA ILE A 100 -8.00 -9.46 0.59
C ILE A 100 -8.80 -10.59 1.24
N PRO A 101 -9.71 -11.23 0.52
CA PRO A 101 -10.50 -12.31 1.13
C PRO A 101 -9.61 -13.48 1.48
N THR A 102 -9.77 -14.00 2.70
CA THR A 102 -9.06 -15.18 3.16
C THR A 102 -10.08 -16.18 3.71
N SER A 103 -9.77 -17.46 3.57
CA SER A 103 -10.64 -18.53 4.08
C SER A 103 -10.20 -19.07 5.43
N GLY A 104 -9.05 -18.60 5.93
CA GLY A 104 -8.54 -19.02 7.23
C GLY A 104 -9.09 -18.20 8.38
N GLU A 105 -8.77 -18.62 9.59
CA GLU A 105 -9.20 -17.94 10.80
C GLU A 105 -8.30 -16.76 11.19
N THR A 106 -7.14 -16.64 10.57
CA THR A 106 -6.21 -15.54 10.82
C THR A 106 -6.83 -14.22 10.38
N ALA A 107 -6.90 -13.26 11.28
CA ALA A 107 -7.57 -11.99 11.02
C ALA A 107 -6.83 -11.11 10.04
N SER A 108 -5.51 -11.22 9.96
CA SER A 108 -4.71 -10.35 9.11
C SER A 108 -3.56 -11.10 8.47
N LEU A 109 -3.10 -10.59 7.32
CA LEU A 109 -1.91 -11.07 6.64
C LEU A 109 -0.72 -10.21 7.03
N ASN A 110 0.49 -10.76 6.91
CA ASN A 110 1.71 -9.96 6.98
C ASN A 110 1.64 -8.84 5.95
N VAL A 111 2.10 -7.63 6.31
CA VAL A 111 1.98 -6.45 5.45
C VAL A 111 2.66 -6.64 4.10
N SER A 112 3.82 -7.30 4.07
CA SER A 112 4.54 -7.55 2.81
C SER A 112 3.78 -8.52 1.92
N VAL A 113 3.16 -9.54 2.50
CA VAL A 113 2.33 -10.50 1.77
C VAL A 113 1.10 -9.79 1.21
N ALA A 114 0.41 -9.02 2.05
CA ALA A 114 -0.78 -8.28 1.64
C ALA A 114 -0.47 -7.30 0.51
N LEU A 115 0.64 -6.57 0.61
CA LEU A 115 1.06 -5.64 -0.43
C LEU A 115 1.37 -6.37 -1.74
N GLY A 116 2.06 -7.50 -1.67
CA GLY A 116 2.36 -8.31 -2.86
C GLY A 116 1.09 -8.77 -3.57
N ILE A 117 0.10 -9.23 -2.81
CA ILE A 117 -1.19 -9.65 -3.36
C ILE A 117 -1.92 -8.46 -4.00
N ALA A 118 -1.93 -7.32 -3.32
CA ALA A 118 -2.59 -6.12 -3.84
C ALA A 118 -1.94 -5.66 -5.14
N LEU A 119 -0.62 -5.62 -5.20
CA LEU A 119 0.10 -5.21 -6.40
C LEU A 119 -0.09 -6.20 -7.55
N TYR A 120 -0.19 -7.50 -7.25
CA TYR A 120 -0.50 -8.49 -8.26
C TYR A 120 -1.88 -8.23 -8.88
N GLU A 121 -2.88 -7.93 -8.06
CA GLU A 121 -4.22 -7.60 -8.55
C GLU A 121 -4.20 -6.33 -9.40
N VAL A 122 -3.45 -5.30 -8.99
CA VAL A 122 -3.26 -4.10 -9.81
C VAL A 122 -2.69 -4.48 -11.17
N SER A 123 -1.65 -5.30 -11.19
CA SER A 123 -1.01 -5.75 -12.41
C SER A 123 -2.00 -6.49 -13.32
N MET A 124 -2.82 -7.38 -12.75
CA MET A 124 -3.79 -8.15 -13.53
C MET A 124 -4.88 -7.26 -14.12
N GLN A 125 -5.39 -6.30 -13.37
CA GLN A 125 -6.40 -5.38 -13.89
C GLN A 125 -5.87 -4.52 -15.02
N ARG A 126 -4.61 -4.11 -14.94
CA ARG A 126 -3.99 -3.25 -15.97
C ARG A 126 -3.68 -4.00 -17.26
N ARG A 127 -3.63 -5.32 -17.22
CA ARG A 127 -3.42 -6.15 -18.41
C ARG A 127 -4.70 -6.48 -19.15
N ALA A 128 -5.82 -6.35 -18.48
CA ALA A 128 -7.12 -6.69 -19.03
C ALA A 128 -7.63 -5.68 -20.07
#